data_bd811e6658ea8f16275a0a1b32f8af7b
#
_entry.id   bd811e6658ea8f16275a0a1b32f8af7b
#
_cell.length_a   1.000
_cell.length_b   1.000
_cell.length_c   1.000
_cell.angle_alpha   90.00
_cell.angle_beta   90.00
_cell.angle_gamma   90.00
#
_symmetry.space_group_name_H-M   'P 1'
#
loop_
_entity.id
_entity.type
_entity.pdbx_description
1 polymer ?
#
loop_
_entity_poly.entity_id
_entity_poly.type
_entity_poly.pdbx_seq_one_letter_code
_entity_poly.pdbx_strand_id
1 'polypeptide(L)'
;MESKKKILLVEDDEVSASVYHARLELEGFDIREVHNGEEALSAALDYRPDLILLDAMMPKISGFDVLDILRNTPETMNLRVVMLTALSQDKDRQRAESLGVDDYLVKSQVVIGDVVARVKHHLGMDI
;
A
#
# COMPACT_ATOMS: atom_id res chain seq x y z
N MET A 1 -2.10 22.27 -14.96
CA MET A 1 -2.05 21.81 -13.55
C MET A 1 -1.80 20.32 -13.52
N GLU A 2 -0.92 19.92 -12.63
CA GLU A 2 -0.63 18.51 -12.46
C GLU A 2 -1.72 17.86 -11.61
N SER A 3 -2.08 16.65 -12.00
CA SER A 3 -2.99 15.84 -11.20
C SER A 3 -2.27 15.36 -9.95
N LYS A 4 -3.00 15.23 -8.85
CA LYS A 4 -2.48 14.63 -7.63
C LYS A 4 -2.15 13.16 -7.89
N LYS A 5 -1.07 12.67 -7.27
CA LYS A 5 -0.78 11.24 -7.27
C LYS A 5 -1.83 10.53 -6.45
N LYS A 6 -2.24 9.36 -6.94
CA LYS A 6 -3.32 8.57 -6.33
C LYS A 6 -2.72 7.43 -5.53
N ILE A 7 -3.18 7.30 -4.29
CA ILE A 7 -2.78 6.21 -3.41
C ILE A 7 -4.01 5.42 -3.02
N LEU A 8 -3.94 4.10 -3.19
CA LEU A 8 -4.94 3.17 -2.67
C LEU A 8 -4.43 2.68 -1.33
N LEU A 9 -5.14 3.03 -0.26
CA LEU A 9 -4.81 2.63 1.10
C LEU A 9 -5.68 1.43 1.47
N VAL A 10 -5.04 0.30 1.76
CA VAL A 10 -5.71 -0.95 2.09
C VAL A 10 -5.38 -1.34 3.53
N GLU A 11 -6.36 -1.18 4.42
CA GLU A 11 -6.20 -1.42 5.84
C GLU A 11 -7.53 -1.83 6.44
N ASP A 12 -7.61 -2.99 7.09
CA ASP A 12 -8.86 -3.46 7.68
C ASP A 12 -9.19 -2.78 9.01
N ASP A 13 -8.20 -2.25 9.72
CA ASP A 13 -8.43 -1.44 10.92
C ASP A 13 -8.75 0.00 10.53
N GLU A 14 -10.01 0.39 10.70
CA GLU A 14 -10.49 1.70 10.29
C GLU A 14 -9.82 2.86 11.04
N VAL A 15 -9.44 2.66 12.29
CA VAL A 15 -8.74 3.69 13.08
C VAL A 15 -7.34 3.92 12.50
N SER A 16 -6.62 2.86 12.25
CA SER A 16 -5.29 2.93 11.64
C SER A 16 -5.38 3.57 10.25
N ALA A 17 -6.34 3.13 9.45
CA ALA A 17 -6.56 3.67 8.11
C ALA A 17 -6.81 5.19 8.15
N SER A 18 -7.62 5.67 9.09
CA SER A 18 -7.95 7.09 9.16
C SER A 18 -6.72 7.96 9.45
N VAL A 19 -5.79 7.45 10.24
CA VAL A 19 -4.55 8.17 10.57
C VAL A 19 -3.68 8.35 9.32
N TYR A 20 -3.45 7.26 8.58
CA TYR A 20 -2.66 7.33 7.35
C TYR A 20 -3.36 8.13 6.26
N HIS A 21 -4.68 7.96 6.14
CA HIS A 21 -5.49 8.70 5.17
C HIS A 21 -5.32 10.22 5.38
N ALA A 22 -5.55 10.68 6.61
CA ALA A 22 -5.46 12.10 6.94
C ALA A 22 -4.07 12.67 6.64
N ARG A 23 -3.02 11.95 7.05
CA ARG A 23 -1.66 12.43 6.85
C ARG A 23 -1.28 12.50 5.36
N LEU A 24 -1.64 11.48 4.60
CA LEU A 24 -1.33 11.44 3.16
C LEU A 24 -2.11 12.51 2.40
N GLU A 25 -3.35 12.79 2.80
CA GLU A 25 -4.10 13.91 2.21
C GLU A 25 -3.41 15.25 2.47
N LEU A 26 -2.90 15.45 3.68
CA LEU A 26 -2.14 16.66 4.02
C LEU A 26 -0.88 16.80 3.19
N GLU A 27 -0.30 15.68 2.76
CA GLU A 27 0.89 15.69 1.91
C GLU A 27 0.56 15.93 0.44
N GLY A 28 -0.71 16.08 0.10
CA GLY A 28 -1.13 16.43 -1.26
C GLY A 28 -1.53 15.26 -2.14
N PHE A 29 -1.73 14.08 -1.57
CA PHE A 29 -2.16 12.90 -2.34
C PHE A 29 -3.68 12.80 -2.43
N ASP A 30 -4.16 12.17 -3.51
CA ASP A 30 -5.54 11.74 -3.65
C ASP A 30 -5.60 10.33 -3.09
N ILE A 31 -6.45 10.09 -2.09
CA ILE A 31 -6.49 8.83 -1.37
C ILE A 31 -7.83 8.14 -1.58
N ARG A 32 -7.77 6.87 -1.98
CA ARG A 32 -8.92 5.97 -1.85
C ARG A 32 -8.61 4.95 -0.77
N GLU A 33 -9.50 4.82 0.20
CA GLU A 33 -9.36 3.90 1.32
C GLU A 33 -10.31 2.73 1.13
N VAL A 34 -9.78 1.51 1.25
CA VAL A 34 -10.57 0.28 1.26
C VAL A 34 -10.11 -0.59 2.44
N HIS A 35 -10.96 -1.53 2.85
CA HIS A 35 -10.77 -2.22 4.13
C HIS A 35 -10.63 -3.74 4.01
N ASN A 36 -10.58 -4.28 2.80
CA ASN A 36 -10.38 -5.73 2.60
C ASN A 36 -9.74 -6.00 1.23
N GLY A 37 -9.30 -7.25 1.05
CA GLY A 37 -8.59 -7.64 -0.16
C GLY A 37 -9.44 -7.61 -1.43
N GLU A 38 -10.71 -7.96 -1.34
CA GLU A 38 -11.60 -7.94 -2.51
C GLU A 38 -11.80 -6.52 -3.01
N GLU A 39 -12.04 -5.59 -2.08
CA GLU A 39 -12.15 -4.17 -2.43
C GLU A 39 -10.85 -3.63 -3.00
N ALA A 40 -9.71 -4.10 -2.46
CA ALA A 40 -8.40 -3.67 -2.95
C ALA A 40 -8.19 -4.07 -4.42
N LEU A 41 -8.53 -5.30 -4.76
CA LEU A 41 -8.37 -5.80 -6.13
C LEU A 41 -9.27 -5.05 -7.10
N SER A 42 -10.51 -4.81 -6.71
CA SER A 42 -11.46 -4.05 -7.52
C SER A 42 -11.00 -2.61 -7.72
N ALA A 43 -10.59 -1.95 -6.64
CA ALA A 43 -10.14 -0.56 -6.68
C ALA A 43 -8.83 -0.40 -7.48
N ALA A 44 -7.95 -1.39 -7.43
CA ALA A 44 -6.71 -1.34 -8.22
C ALA A 44 -7.00 -1.21 -9.72
N LEU A 45 -8.08 -1.83 -10.19
CA LEU A 45 -8.50 -1.74 -11.59
C LEU A 45 -9.30 -0.47 -11.89
N ASP A 46 -10.21 -0.09 -10.99
CA ASP A 46 -11.13 1.03 -11.20
C ASP A 46 -10.48 2.38 -10.95
N TYR A 47 -9.81 2.51 -9.83
CA TYR A 47 -9.20 3.77 -9.39
C TYR A 47 -7.88 4.04 -10.10
N ARG A 48 -7.18 3.00 -10.50
CA ARG A 48 -5.85 3.04 -11.13
C ARG A 48 -4.87 3.87 -10.32
N PRO A 49 -4.57 3.45 -9.08
CA PRO A 49 -3.67 4.20 -8.22
C PRO A 49 -2.25 4.23 -8.77
N ASP A 50 -1.48 5.22 -8.36
CA ASP A 50 -0.05 5.29 -8.66
C ASP A 50 0.74 4.40 -7.72
N LEU A 51 0.20 4.15 -6.51
CA LEU A 51 0.82 3.31 -5.49
C LEU A 51 -0.26 2.71 -4.60
N ILE A 52 -0.03 1.49 -4.15
CA ILE A 52 -0.87 0.84 -3.13
C ILE A 52 -0.08 0.75 -1.84
N LEU A 53 -0.68 1.24 -0.75
CA LEU A 53 -0.17 1.05 0.60
C LEU A 53 -1.02 -0.06 1.22
N LEU A 54 -0.42 -1.22 1.49
CA LEU A 54 -1.13 -2.48 1.68
C LEU A 54 -0.74 -3.17 2.97
N ASP A 55 -1.72 -3.43 3.84
CA ASP A 55 -1.49 -4.26 5.01
C ASP A 55 -1.45 -5.73 4.61
N ALA A 56 -0.50 -6.47 5.18
CA ALA A 56 -0.39 -7.91 4.97
C ALA A 56 -1.46 -8.71 5.73
N MET A 57 -1.92 -8.17 6.87
CA MET A 57 -2.84 -8.88 7.77
C MET A 57 -4.28 -8.44 7.55
N MET A 58 -5.02 -9.23 6.77
CA MET A 58 -6.46 -8.98 6.56
C MET A 58 -7.18 -10.32 6.56
N PRO A 59 -8.45 -10.36 7.02
CA PRO A 59 -9.22 -11.60 6.98
C PRO A 59 -9.54 -12.02 5.54
N LYS A 60 -9.74 -13.30 5.32
CA LYS A 60 -10.09 -13.95 4.04
C LYS A 60 -8.95 -13.86 3.03
N ILE A 61 -8.76 -12.71 2.40
CA ILE A 61 -7.69 -12.50 1.43
C ILE A 61 -6.62 -11.63 2.10
N SER A 62 -5.44 -12.21 2.32
CA SER A 62 -4.34 -11.48 2.94
C SER A 62 -3.70 -10.48 1.97
N GLY A 63 -2.90 -9.57 2.49
CA GLY A 63 -2.13 -8.65 1.64
C GLY A 63 -1.14 -9.40 0.74
N PHE A 64 -0.61 -10.52 1.20
CA PHE A 64 0.26 -11.35 0.35
C PHE A 64 -0.50 -11.90 -0.85
N ASP A 65 -1.75 -12.35 -0.63
CA ASP A 65 -2.60 -12.85 -1.71
C ASP A 65 -2.95 -11.73 -2.70
N VAL A 66 -3.26 -10.54 -2.18
CA VAL A 66 -3.53 -9.37 -3.04
C VAL A 66 -2.32 -9.05 -3.90
N LEU A 67 -1.13 -9.00 -3.30
CA LEU A 67 0.11 -8.73 -4.01
C LEU A 67 0.35 -9.75 -5.13
N ASP A 68 0.18 -11.03 -4.82
CA ASP A 68 0.36 -12.11 -5.78
C ASP A 68 -0.59 -11.94 -6.98
N ILE A 69 -1.85 -11.67 -6.71
CA ILE A 69 -2.85 -11.47 -7.76
C ILE A 69 -2.51 -10.24 -8.60
N LEU A 70 -2.11 -9.13 -7.97
CA LEU A 70 -1.73 -7.91 -8.69
C LEU A 70 -0.56 -8.16 -9.65
N ARG A 71 0.44 -8.91 -9.19
CA ARG A 71 1.64 -9.20 -10.00
C ARG A 71 1.35 -10.17 -11.15
N ASN A 72 0.27 -10.94 -11.05
CA ASN A 72 -0.14 -11.90 -12.10
C ASN A 72 -1.29 -11.36 -12.96
N THR A 73 -1.64 -10.10 -12.82
CA THR A 73 -2.70 -9.44 -13.60
C THR A 73 -2.04 -8.39 -14.49
N PRO A 74 -2.17 -8.48 -15.83
CA PRO A 74 -1.47 -7.57 -16.74
C PRO A 74 -1.67 -6.08 -16.44
N GLU A 75 -2.89 -5.68 -16.06
CA GLU A 75 -3.23 -4.28 -15.81
C GLU A 75 -2.58 -3.71 -14.55
N THR A 76 -2.11 -4.57 -13.63
CA THR A 76 -1.58 -4.15 -12.33
C THR A 76 -0.18 -4.67 -12.02
N MET A 77 0.41 -5.47 -12.91
CA MET A 77 1.67 -6.16 -12.63
C MET A 77 2.84 -5.22 -12.33
N ASN A 78 2.79 -3.99 -12.81
CA ASN A 78 3.86 -3.00 -12.59
C ASN A 78 3.49 -1.93 -11.57
N LEU A 79 2.35 -2.07 -10.90
CA LEU A 79 1.89 -1.13 -9.89
C LEU A 79 2.82 -1.12 -8.68
N ARG A 80 3.17 0.06 -8.19
CA ARG A 80 4.00 0.19 -6.99
C ARG A 80 3.22 -0.29 -5.78
N VAL A 81 3.78 -1.23 -5.03
CA VAL A 81 3.15 -1.78 -3.81
C VAL A 81 4.12 -1.64 -2.65
N VAL A 82 3.69 -0.91 -1.63
CA VAL A 82 4.41 -0.76 -0.37
C VAL A 82 3.57 -1.46 0.70
N MET A 83 4.14 -2.48 1.35
CA MET A 83 3.48 -3.11 2.49
C MET A 83 3.76 -2.33 3.76
N LEU A 84 2.72 -2.11 4.55
CA LEU A 84 2.80 -1.47 5.85
C LEU A 84 2.02 -2.33 6.83
N THR A 85 2.71 -3.05 7.72
CA THR A 85 2.10 -4.13 8.48
C THR A 85 2.72 -4.29 9.87
N ALA A 86 1.96 -4.92 10.78
CA ALA A 86 2.47 -5.30 12.09
C ALA A 86 3.40 -6.52 12.06
N LEU A 87 3.44 -7.26 10.95
CA LEU A 87 4.27 -8.47 10.83
C LEU A 87 5.74 -8.09 10.74
N SER A 88 6.53 -8.50 11.75
CA SER A 88 7.93 -8.08 11.90
C SER A 88 8.96 -9.18 11.66
N GLN A 89 8.54 -10.40 11.34
CA GLN A 89 9.47 -11.51 11.16
C GLN A 89 10.10 -11.49 9.77
N ASP A 90 11.35 -11.91 9.69
CA ASP A 90 12.09 -11.97 8.42
C ASP A 90 11.38 -12.82 7.38
N LYS A 91 10.74 -13.92 7.79
CA LYS A 91 10.00 -14.79 6.86
C LYS A 91 8.87 -14.06 6.15
N ASP A 92 8.23 -13.11 6.83
CA ASP A 92 7.13 -12.33 6.25
C ASP A 92 7.68 -11.35 5.21
N ARG A 93 8.77 -10.67 5.54
CA ARG A 93 9.46 -9.77 4.61
C ARG A 93 9.94 -10.54 3.38
N GLN A 94 10.56 -11.70 3.58
CA GLN A 94 11.05 -12.54 2.50
C GLN A 94 9.90 -13.01 1.60
N ARG A 95 8.77 -13.35 2.20
CA ARG A 95 7.58 -13.74 1.44
C ARG A 95 7.09 -12.60 0.54
N ALA A 96 7.00 -11.40 1.09
CA ALA A 96 6.59 -10.22 0.34
C ALA A 96 7.58 -9.93 -0.80
N GLU A 97 8.88 -10.01 -0.52
CA GLU A 97 9.92 -9.79 -1.52
C GLU A 97 9.83 -10.80 -2.65
N SER A 98 9.60 -12.07 -2.32
CA SER A 98 9.46 -13.13 -3.33
C SER A 98 8.22 -12.93 -4.21
N LEU A 99 7.20 -12.24 -3.70
CA LEU A 99 5.98 -11.92 -4.44
C LEU A 99 6.09 -10.59 -5.21
N GLY A 100 7.21 -9.89 -5.09
CA GLY A 100 7.45 -8.69 -5.89
C GLY A 100 7.01 -7.38 -5.26
N VAL A 101 7.05 -7.28 -3.90
CA VAL A 101 6.75 -6.02 -3.22
C VAL A 101 7.86 -5.01 -3.50
N ASP A 102 7.50 -3.74 -3.62
CA ASP A 102 8.49 -2.68 -3.81
C ASP A 102 9.12 -2.22 -2.50
N ASP A 103 8.39 -2.31 -1.39
CA ASP A 103 8.91 -1.95 -0.08
C ASP A 103 8.10 -2.65 1.02
N TYR A 104 8.73 -2.87 2.17
CA TYR A 104 8.10 -3.55 3.31
C TYR A 104 8.42 -2.77 4.58
N LEU A 105 7.39 -2.18 5.19
CA LEU A 105 7.53 -1.36 6.38
C LEU A 105 6.79 -2.00 7.55
N VAL A 106 7.48 -2.12 8.69
CA VAL A 106 6.89 -2.69 9.90
C VAL A 106 6.39 -1.54 10.77
N LYS A 107 5.10 -1.53 11.08
CA LYS A 107 4.43 -0.42 11.79
C LYS A 107 5.12 -0.05 13.11
N SER A 108 5.62 -1.03 13.85
CA SER A 108 6.31 -0.79 15.13
C SER A 108 7.72 -0.24 14.97
N GLN A 109 8.27 -0.22 13.77
CA GLN A 109 9.66 0.18 13.49
C GLN A 109 9.77 1.49 12.73
N VAL A 110 8.64 2.07 12.32
CA VAL A 110 8.62 3.32 11.54
C VAL A 110 7.66 4.31 12.18
N VAL A 111 7.95 5.59 12.01
CA VAL A 111 7.00 6.65 12.34
C VAL A 111 6.28 7.07 11.05
N ILE A 112 5.18 7.80 11.19
CA ILE A 112 4.36 8.16 10.03
C ILE A 112 5.13 8.98 8.98
N GLY A 113 6.08 9.80 9.43
CA GLY A 113 6.96 10.55 8.52
C GLY A 113 7.81 9.66 7.64
N ASP A 114 8.25 8.50 8.17
CA ASP A 114 9.00 7.50 7.39
C ASP A 114 8.12 6.91 6.30
N VAL A 115 6.86 6.62 6.61
CA VAL A 115 5.90 6.10 5.64
C VAL A 115 5.72 7.08 4.50
N VAL A 116 5.51 8.36 4.83
CA VAL A 116 5.37 9.43 3.84
C VAL A 116 6.61 9.51 2.94
N ALA A 117 7.80 9.48 3.54
CA ALA A 117 9.05 9.57 2.80
C ALA A 117 9.22 8.41 1.82
N ARG A 118 8.87 7.19 2.26
CA ARG A 118 8.98 6.01 1.40
C ARG A 118 7.96 6.03 0.25
N VAL A 119 6.74 6.49 0.53
CA VAL A 119 5.72 6.66 -0.50
C VAL A 119 6.22 7.64 -1.57
N LYS A 120 6.73 8.80 -1.14
CA LYS A 120 7.26 9.81 -2.07
C LYS A 120 8.43 9.26 -2.88
N HIS A 121 9.33 8.52 -2.24
CA HIS A 121 10.47 7.90 -2.92
C HIS A 121 10.01 6.99 -4.06
N HIS A 122 9.06 6.09 -3.79
CA HIS A 122 8.57 5.15 -4.80
C HIS A 122 7.74 5.82 -5.90
N LEU A 123 7.27 7.04 -5.66
CA LEU A 123 6.57 7.83 -6.67
C LEU A 123 7.50 8.79 -7.41
N GLY A 124 8.82 8.73 -7.12
CA GLY A 124 9.79 9.62 -7.76
C GLY A 124 9.67 11.07 -7.35
N MET A 125 9.15 11.34 -6.14
CA MET A 125 8.89 12.68 -5.64
C MET A 125 9.90 13.17 -4.61
N ASP A 126 10.90 12.37 -4.27
CA ASP A 126 11.94 12.79 -3.34
C ASP A 126 12.96 13.69 -4.06
N ILE A 127 13.46 14.63 -3.31
CA ILE A 127 14.41 15.62 -3.83
C ILE A 127 15.78 15.40 -3.22
#